data_9109d4c396a90437e4c3d3f43d4b762b
#
_entry.id   9109d4c396a90437e4c3d3f43d4b762b
#
_cell.length_a   1.000
_cell.length_b   1.000
_cell.length_c   1.000
_cell.angle_alpha   90.00
_cell.angle_beta   90.00
_cell.angle_gamma   90.00
#
_symmetry.space_group_name_H-M   'P 1'
#
loop_
_entity.id
_entity.type
_entity.pdbx_description
1 polymer ?
#
loop_
_entity_poly.entity_id
_entity_poly.type
_entity_poly.pdbx_seq_one_letter_code
_entity_poly.pdbx_strand_id
1 'polypeptide(L)'
;MQSTIEKLITAFERGSLTRRQLALSLSALVTGAQAASTQAGVQAVSLNHVTVRVPDLQRTSQFYQEFFGMPLKQHSERIHILGVGKSFFGIEQKGDPAGLDHYDFGIARFNADDVAAKLKARNLKVEPGGTKESFKFRDPDGFLVQVNGPNYEGHVGS
;
A
#
# COMPACT_ATOMS: atom_id res chain seq x y z
N MET A 1 -8.55 -7.51 25.75
CA MET A 1 -8.00 -8.83 25.39
C MET A 1 -7.33 -9.51 26.57
N GLN A 2 -6.38 -8.87 27.26
CA GLN A 2 -5.67 -9.40 28.42
C GLN A 2 -6.64 -9.87 29.52
N SER A 3 -7.65 -9.09 29.89
CA SER A 3 -8.64 -9.48 30.92
C SER A 3 -9.50 -10.70 30.54
N THR A 4 -9.72 -10.99 29.28
CA THR A 4 -10.49 -12.16 28.83
C THR A 4 -9.67 -13.45 28.92
N ILE A 5 -8.38 -13.39 28.57
CA ILE A 5 -7.45 -14.51 28.71
C ILE A 5 -7.28 -14.87 30.20
N GLU A 6 -7.10 -13.88 31.05
CA GLU A 6 -6.99 -14.09 32.51
C GLU A 6 -8.23 -14.77 33.07
N LYS A 7 -9.43 -14.38 32.67
CA LYS A 7 -10.68 -15.03 33.07
C LYS A 7 -10.76 -16.49 32.63
N LEU A 8 -10.31 -16.81 31.42
CA LEU A 8 -10.29 -18.19 30.91
C LEU A 8 -9.27 -19.06 31.67
N ILE A 9 -8.11 -18.52 32.00
CA ILE A 9 -7.09 -19.21 32.79
C ILE A 9 -7.64 -19.48 34.22
N THR A 10 -8.18 -18.47 34.85
CA THR A 10 -8.78 -18.62 36.21
C THR A 10 -9.92 -19.64 36.20
N ALA A 11 -10.78 -19.68 35.20
CA ALA A 11 -11.85 -20.66 35.08
C ALA A 11 -11.31 -22.07 34.90
N PHE A 12 -10.22 -22.24 34.14
CA PHE A 12 -9.53 -23.53 34.01
C PHE A 12 -8.88 -23.99 35.32
N GLU A 13 -8.15 -23.12 36.00
CA GLU A 13 -7.52 -23.41 37.31
C GLU A 13 -8.54 -23.80 38.38
N ARG A 14 -9.74 -23.22 38.33
CA ARG A 14 -10.86 -23.56 39.21
C ARG A 14 -11.60 -24.85 38.78
N GLY A 15 -11.15 -25.54 37.75
CA GLY A 15 -11.80 -26.73 37.22
C GLY A 15 -13.14 -26.49 36.51
N SER A 16 -13.52 -25.24 36.26
CA SER A 16 -14.76 -24.88 35.55
C SER A 16 -14.65 -25.04 34.02
N LEU A 17 -13.44 -25.22 33.48
CA LEU A 17 -13.16 -25.50 32.09
C LEU A 17 -12.25 -26.71 31.95
N THR A 18 -12.55 -27.55 30.98
CA THR A 18 -11.67 -28.64 30.56
C THR A 18 -10.54 -28.08 29.63
N ARG A 19 -9.42 -28.82 29.52
CA ARG A 19 -8.32 -28.49 28.61
C ARG A 19 -8.82 -28.26 27.17
N ARG A 20 -9.77 -29.06 26.69
CA ARG A 20 -10.37 -28.93 25.35
C ARG A 20 -11.15 -27.62 25.23
N GLN A 21 -11.95 -27.25 26.22
CA GLN A 21 -12.73 -26.00 26.25
C GLN A 21 -11.82 -24.80 26.31
N LEU A 22 -10.75 -24.82 27.12
CA LEU A 22 -9.76 -23.75 27.17
C LEU A 22 -9.09 -23.56 25.81
N ALA A 23 -8.62 -24.66 25.17
CA ALA A 23 -7.99 -24.61 23.86
C ALA A 23 -8.93 -24.02 22.79
N LEU A 24 -10.20 -24.46 22.76
CA LEU A 24 -11.21 -23.94 21.83
C LEU A 24 -11.50 -22.45 22.07
N SER A 25 -11.58 -22.02 23.34
CA SER A 25 -11.82 -20.62 23.67
C SER A 25 -10.63 -19.72 23.32
N LEU A 26 -9.41 -20.17 23.52
CA LEU A 26 -8.20 -19.45 23.11
C LEU A 26 -8.08 -19.41 21.58
N SER A 27 -8.38 -20.51 20.87
CA SER A 27 -8.42 -20.52 19.40
C SER A 27 -9.46 -19.56 18.85
N ALA A 28 -10.66 -19.48 19.46
CA ALA A 28 -11.69 -18.52 19.07
C ALA A 28 -11.27 -17.06 19.27
N LEU A 29 -10.48 -16.76 20.30
CA LEU A 29 -9.91 -15.42 20.51
C LEU A 29 -8.87 -15.07 19.46
N VAL A 30 -8.03 -16.02 19.07
CA VAL A 30 -7.02 -15.83 18.02
C VAL A 30 -7.69 -15.68 16.65
N THR A 31 -8.65 -16.55 16.32
CA THR A 31 -9.40 -16.46 15.05
C THR A 31 -10.30 -15.22 14.99
N GLY A 32 -10.90 -14.82 16.12
CA GLY A 32 -11.64 -13.56 16.22
C GLY A 32 -10.75 -12.32 16.05
N ALA A 33 -9.53 -12.34 16.58
CA ALA A 33 -8.55 -11.28 16.37
C ALA A 33 -8.06 -11.25 14.91
N GLN A 34 -7.89 -12.41 14.27
CA GLN A 34 -7.58 -12.51 12.84
C GLN A 34 -8.77 -12.08 11.96
N ALA A 35 -10.00 -12.43 12.35
CA ALA A 35 -11.19 -11.96 11.65
C ALA A 35 -11.39 -10.43 11.76
N ALA A 36 -11.00 -9.82 12.89
CA ALA A 36 -10.98 -8.35 13.03
C ALA A 36 -9.87 -7.70 12.18
N SER A 37 -8.75 -8.39 11.92
CA SER A 37 -7.69 -7.94 11.00
C SER A 37 -8.07 -8.16 9.51
N THR A 38 -9.03 -9.04 9.21
CA THR A 38 -9.54 -9.28 7.85
C THR A 38 -10.58 -8.25 7.37
N GLN A 39 -10.91 -7.24 8.16
CA GLN A 39 -11.61 -6.03 7.68
C GLN A 39 -10.64 -4.97 7.13
N ALA A 40 -9.49 -5.37 6.60
CA ALA A 40 -8.71 -4.50 5.74
C ALA A 40 -9.62 -4.03 4.61
N GLY A 41 -9.75 -2.71 4.42
CA GLY A 41 -10.57 -2.15 3.36
C GLY A 41 -10.18 -2.71 2.00
N VAL A 42 -8.86 -2.81 1.75
CA VAL A 42 -8.24 -3.42 0.59
C VAL A 42 -6.95 -4.14 1.02
N GLN A 43 -6.55 -5.16 0.27
CA GLN A 43 -5.34 -5.92 0.56
C GLN A 43 -4.21 -5.46 -0.38
N ALA A 44 -3.23 -4.75 0.15
CA ALA A 44 -1.99 -4.45 -0.56
C ALA A 44 -1.13 -5.73 -0.65
N VAL A 45 -0.61 -6.02 -1.83
CA VAL A 45 0.21 -7.21 -2.12
C VAL A 45 1.58 -6.87 -2.71
N SER A 46 1.79 -5.62 -3.10
CA SER A 46 3.09 -5.12 -3.58
C SER A 46 3.25 -3.63 -3.26
N LEU A 47 4.49 -3.20 -3.11
CA LEU A 47 4.90 -1.83 -3.36
C LEU A 47 5.16 -1.73 -4.87
N ASN A 48 4.21 -1.15 -5.60
CA ASN A 48 4.26 -1.12 -7.04
C ASN A 48 5.34 -0.14 -7.53
N HIS A 49 5.32 1.09 -7.02
CA HIS A 49 6.34 2.08 -7.36
C HIS A 49 6.51 3.18 -6.29
N VAL A 50 7.57 3.91 -6.47
CA VAL A 50 7.82 5.19 -5.79
C VAL A 50 8.09 6.24 -6.86
N THR A 51 7.51 7.42 -6.73
CA THR A 51 7.78 8.58 -7.60
C THR A 51 8.40 9.71 -6.78
N VAL A 52 9.49 10.26 -7.30
CA VAL A 52 10.15 11.43 -6.73
C VAL A 52 10.02 12.64 -7.66
N ARG A 53 10.02 13.84 -7.10
CA ARG A 53 10.07 15.11 -7.81
C ARG A 53 11.50 15.62 -7.79
N VAL A 54 11.99 16.07 -8.93
CA VAL A 54 13.35 16.54 -9.08
C VAL A 54 13.42 17.81 -9.92
N PRO A 55 14.39 18.70 -9.68
CA PRO A 55 14.59 19.89 -10.50
C PRO A 55 15.24 19.57 -11.85
N ASP A 56 15.98 18.47 -11.95
CA ASP A 56 16.69 18.04 -13.17
C ASP A 56 16.45 16.55 -13.41
N LEU A 57 15.54 16.27 -14.35
CA LEU A 57 15.10 14.93 -14.69
C LEU A 57 16.23 14.10 -15.31
N GLN A 58 16.98 14.69 -16.24
CA GLN A 58 18.03 13.99 -16.97
C GLN A 58 19.17 13.55 -16.05
N ARG A 59 19.69 14.50 -15.26
CA ARG A 59 20.75 14.23 -14.30
C ARG A 59 20.36 13.13 -13.32
N THR A 60 19.15 13.23 -12.76
CA THR A 60 18.69 12.24 -11.77
C THR A 60 18.45 10.87 -12.42
N SER A 61 17.83 10.84 -13.58
CA SER A 61 17.59 9.59 -14.32
C SER A 61 18.90 8.90 -14.70
N GLN A 62 19.87 9.66 -15.22
CA GLN A 62 21.19 9.14 -15.56
C GLN A 62 21.90 8.52 -14.35
N PHE A 63 21.89 9.20 -13.19
CA PHE A 63 22.48 8.68 -11.95
C PHE A 63 21.92 7.28 -11.61
N TYR A 64 20.59 7.10 -11.60
CA TYR A 64 19.99 5.81 -11.26
C TYR A 64 20.26 4.72 -12.31
N GLN A 65 20.32 5.08 -13.59
CA GLN A 65 20.66 4.15 -14.65
C GLN A 65 22.12 3.70 -14.54
N GLU A 66 23.05 4.61 -14.34
CA GLU A 66 24.49 4.32 -14.27
C GLU A 66 24.89 3.61 -12.99
N PHE A 67 24.39 4.08 -11.85
CA PHE A 67 24.82 3.56 -10.54
C PHE A 67 24.10 2.26 -10.15
N PHE A 68 22.79 2.16 -10.42
CA PHE A 68 21.97 1.00 -10.05
C PHE A 68 21.62 0.08 -11.22
N GLY A 69 21.98 0.43 -12.45
CA GLY A 69 21.64 -0.36 -13.62
C GLY A 69 20.14 -0.40 -13.94
N MET A 70 19.36 0.59 -13.50
CA MET A 70 17.91 0.63 -13.72
C MET A 70 17.60 0.94 -15.18
N PRO A 71 16.95 0.04 -15.95
CA PRO A 71 16.62 0.31 -17.35
C PRO A 71 15.53 1.38 -17.46
N LEU A 72 15.68 2.31 -18.40
CA LEU A 72 14.64 3.26 -18.77
C LEU A 72 13.54 2.51 -19.53
N LYS A 73 12.34 2.43 -18.95
CA LYS A 73 11.18 1.73 -19.52
C LYS A 73 10.26 2.64 -20.32
N GLN A 74 9.98 3.82 -19.79
CA GLN A 74 9.14 4.84 -20.42
C GLN A 74 9.72 6.21 -20.13
N HIS A 75 9.52 7.15 -21.06
CA HIS A 75 9.97 8.53 -20.86
C HIS A 75 9.09 9.53 -21.62
N SER A 76 9.02 10.72 -21.07
CA SER A 76 8.54 11.94 -21.71
C SER A 76 9.44 13.10 -21.31
N GLU A 77 9.14 14.31 -21.74
CA GLU A 77 9.89 15.51 -21.34
C GLU A 77 9.80 15.79 -19.83
N ARG A 78 8.80 15.21 -19.14
CA ARG A 78 8.49 15.51 -17.73
C ARG A 78 8.66 14.32 -16.80
N ILE A 79 8.62 13.11 -17.32
CA ILE A 79 8.62 11.89 -16.49
C ILE A 79 9.50 10.83 -17.13
N HIS A 80 10.37 10.23 -16.32
CA HIS A 80 11.08 9.00 -16.65
C HIS A 80 10.60 7.88 -15.71
N ILE A 81 10.41 6.69 -16.26
CA ILE A 81 10.08 5.46 -15.50
C ILE A 81 11.23 4.48 -15.66
N LEU A 82 11.92 4.21 -14.56
CA LEU A 82 13.03 3.26 -14.50
C LEU A 82 12.56 1.94 -13.89
N GLY A 83 12.99 0.82 -14.46
CA GLY A 83 12.62 -0.52 -14.00
C GLY A 83 13.37 -0.95 -12.73
N VAL A 84 12.65 -1.55 -11.79
CA VAL A 84 13.20 -2.12 -10.54
C VAL A 84 12.54 -3.48 -10.29
N GLY A 85 13.07 -4.54 -10.90
CA GLY A 85 12.45 -5.87 -10.82
C GLY A 85 11.03 -5.86 -11.37
N LYS A 86 10.06 -6.20 -10.52
CA LYS A 86 8.60 -6.13 -10.84
C LYS A 86 7.98 -4.77 -10.54
N SER A 87 8.74 -3.86 -9.96
CA SER A 87 8.33 -2.49 -9.59
C SER A 87 8.98 -1.50 -10.54
N PHE A 88 8.69 -0.21 -10.33
CA PHE A 88 9.42 0.85 -11.04
C PHE A 88 9.69 2.05 -10.14
N PHE A 89 10.61 2.88 -10.58
CA PHE A 89 10.95 4.15 -9.96
C PHE A 89 10.59 5.27 -10.93
N GLY A 90 9.62 6.09 -10.55
CA GLY A 90 9.19 7.27 -11.30
C GLY A 90 10.00 8.49 -10.90
N ILE A 91 10.45 9.26 -11.89
CA ILE A 91 11.15 10.53 -11.70
C ILE A 91 10.39 11.59 -12.47
N GLU A 92 9.81 12.55 -11.76
CA GLU A 92 9.05 13.67 -12.37
C GLU A 92 9.83 14.97 -12.24
N GLN A 93 9.98 15.68 -13.34
CA GLN A 93 10.52 17.06 -13.30
C GLN A 93 9.44 18.00 -12.78
N LYS A 94 9.56 18.39 -11.52
CA LYS A 94 8.58 19.20 -10.84
C LYS A 94 9.20 20.03 -9.72
N GLY A 95 9.77 21.15 -10.14
CA GLY A 95 10.17 22.21 -9.22
C GLY A 95 11.23 21.83 -8.18
N ASP A 96 11.52 22.82 -7.35
CA ASP A 96 12.43 22.77 -6.22
C ASP A 96 11.64 23.09 -4.94
N PRO A 97 11.84 22.40 -3.83
CA PRO A 97 12.87 21.37 -3.59
C PRO A 97 12.50 19.98 -4.13
N ALA A 98 13.52 19.16 -4.38
CA ALA A 98 13.37 17.73 -4.64
C ALA A 98 12.70 17.04 -3.46
N GLY A 99 11.93 15.97 -3.73
CA GLY A 99 11.25 15.25 -2.67
C GLY A 99 10.44 14.06 -3.17
N LEU A 100 9.84 13.34 -2.22
CA LEU A 100 8.87 12.31 -2.53
C LEU A 100 7.62 12.96 -3.15
N ASP A 101 7.17 12.42 -4.29
CA ASP A 101 5.84 12.75 -4.82
C ASP A 101 4.80 11.81 -4.22
N HIS A 102 4.91 10.54 -4.50
CA HIS A 102 4.01 9.52 -3.96
C HIS A 102 4.65 8.13 -3.98
N TYR A 103 4.03 7.21 -3.27
CA TYR A 103 4.26 5.78 -3.40
C TYR A 103 2.95 5.06 -3.72
N ASP A 104 3.05 3.89 -4.34
CA ASP A 104 1.92 3.15 -4.89
C ASP A 104 1.88 1.72 -4.37
N PHE A 105 0.69 1.29 -3.95
CA PHE A 105 0.43 -0.08 -3.57
C PHE A 105 -0.43 -0.80 -4.61
N GLY A 106 0.07 -1.92 -5.11
CA GLY A 106 -0.72 -2.87 -5.88
C GLY A 106 -1.70 -3.61 -4.99
N ILE A 107 -2.99 -3.53 -5.33
CA ILE A 107 -4.09 -4.11 -4.55
C ILE A 107 -4.53 -5.45 -5.16
N ALA A 108 -4.60 -6.48 -4.32
CA ALA A 108 -5.11 -7.78 -4.75
C ALA A 108 -6.53 -7.68 -5.29
N ARG A 109 -6.79 -8.31 -6.43
CA ARG A 109 -8.10 -8.32 -7.06
C ARG A 109 -8.69 -6.90 -7.19
N PHE A 110 -7.89 -5.96 -7.66
CA PHE A 110 -8.26 -4.57 -7.79
C PHE A 110 -9.56 -4.41 -8.61
N ASN A 111 -10.51 -3.72 -8.01
CA ASN A 111 -11.71 -3.24 -8.67
C ASN A 111 -11.88 -1.77 -8.30
N ALA A 112 -11.93 -0.90 -9.29
CA ALA A 112 -11.92 0.55 -9.10
C ALA A 112 -13.08 1.04 -8.24
N ASP A 113 -14.30 0.58 -8.51
CA ASP A 113 -15.49 1.03 -7.78
C ASP A 113 -15.47 0.56 -6.32
N ASP A 114 -15.07 -0.70 -6.07
CA ASP A 114 -14.96 -1.26 -4.73
C ASP A 114 -13.88 -0.52 -3.90
N VAL A 115 -12.71 -0.28 -4.49
CA VAL A 115 -11.63 0.46 -3.83
C VAL A 115 -12.05 1.89 -3.52
N ALA A 116 -12.65 2.59 -4.49
CA ALA A 116 -13.14 3.95 -4.30
C ALA A 116 -14.19 4.04 -3.19
N ALA A 117 -15.15 3.10 -3.16
CA ALA A 117 -16.18 3.02 -2.13
C ALA A 117 -15.56 2.80 -0.74
N LYS A 118 -14.57 1.91 -0.62
CA LYS A 118 -13.87 1.63 0.65
C LYS A 118 -13.02 2.79 1.16
N LEU A 119 -12.36 3.53 0.26
CA LEU A 119 -11.63 4.75 0.61
C LEU A 119 -12.61 5.82 1.11
N LYS A 120 -13.70 6.04 0.38
CA LYS A 120 -14.75 7.01 0.74
C LYS A 120 -15.43 6.67 2.08
N ALA A 121 -15.68 5.39 2.36
CA ALA A 121 -16.24 4.94 3.64
C ALA A 121 -15.34 5.25 4.85
N ARG A 122 -14.04 5.53 4.61
CA ARG A 122 -13.07 5.99 5.61
C ARG A 122 -12.88 7.50 5.63
N ASN A 123 -13.73 8.26 4.94
CA ASN A 123 -13.63 9.71 4.76
C ASN A 123 -12.32 10.17 4.11
N LEU A 124 -11.68 9.29 3.33
CA LEU A 124 -10.50 9.66 2.56
C LEU A 124 -10.94 10.40 1.28
N LYS A 125 -10.35 11.56 1.06
CA LYS A 125 -10.56 12.32 -0.18
C LYS A 125 -9.80 11.60 -1.30
N VAL A 126 -10.57 11.06 -2.24
CA VAL A 126 -10.02 10.33 -3.39
C VAL A 126 -9.77 11.30 -4.54
N GLU A 127 -8.57 11.24 -5.11
CA GLU A 127 -8.13 12.01 -6.27
C GLU A 127 -7.82 11.06 -7.44
N PRO A 128 -7.95 11.49 -8.70
CA PRO A 128 -7.54 10.68 -9.84
C PRO A 128 -6.05 10.32 -9.76
N GLY A 129 -5.72 9.07 -10.05
CA GLY A 129 -4.35 8.54 -10.00
C GLY A 129 -3.56 8.61 -11.32
N GLY A 130 -4.09 9.32 -12.31
CA GLY A 130 -3.48 9.42 -13.64
C GLY A 130 -4.11 8.49 -14.69
N THR A 131 -4.74 7.41 -14.28
CA THR A 131 -5.56 6.53 -15.13
C THR A 131 -6.92 6.29 -14.49
N LYS A 132 -7.89 5.77 -15.27
CA LYS A 132 -9.23 5.44 -14.75
C LYS A 132 -9.21 4.34 -13.68
N GLU A 133 -8.15 3.56 -13.64
CA GLU A 133 -7.95 2.41 -12.74
C GLU A 133 -6.95 2.71 -11.63
N SER A 134 -6.78 3.99 -11.28
CA SER A 134 -5.80 4.41 -10.30
C SER A 134 -6.36 5.55 -9.46
N PHE A 135 -6.15 5.51 -8.15
CA PHE A 135 -6.58 6.53 -7.21
C PHE A 135 -5.43 7.01 -6.35
N LYS A 136 -5.49 8.31 -6.00
CA LYS A 136 -4.60 8.90 -5.01
C LYS A 136 -5.41 9.39 -3.82
N PHE A 137 -4.82 9.30 -2.65
CA PHE A 137 -5.36 9.84 -1.41
C PHE A 137 -4.21 10.16 -0.45
N ARG A 138 -4.49 10.93 0.60
CA ARG A 138 -3.49 11.18 1.62
C ARG A 138 -3.70 10.26 2.82
N ASP A 139 -2.60 9.72 3.32
CA ASP A 139 -2.58 8.98 4.57
C ASP A 139 -2.73 9.92 5.77
N PRO A 140 -2.84 9.42 7.01
CA PRO A 140 -3.02 10.26 8.21
C PRO A 140 -1.92 11.30 8.43
N ASP A 141 -0.70 11.06 7.94
CA ASP A 141 0.44 11.96 8.06
C ASP A 141 0.61 12.88 6.84
N GLY A 142 -0.29 12.77 5.86
CA GLY A 142 -0.36 13.62 4.68
C GLY A 142 0.47 13.16 3.49
N PHE A 143 1.10 11.99 3.56
CA PHE A 143 1.79 11.41 2.40
C PHE A 143 0.80 11.03 1.30
N LEU A 144 1.17 11.32 0.06
CA LEU A 144 0.36 10.95 -1.09
C LEU A 144 0.56 9.47 -1.42
N VAL A 145 -0.51 8.70 -1.29
CA VAL A 145 -0.57 7.27 -1.59
C VAL A 145 -1.35 7.07 -2.87
N GLN A 146 -0.83 6.26 -3.76
CA GLN A 146 -1.54 5.77 -4.94
C GLN A 146 -1.91 4.30 -4.74
N VAL A 147 -3.01 3.87 -5.33
CA VAL A 147 -3.44 2.47 -5.36
C VAL A 147 -3.97 2.10 -6.73
N ASN A 148 -3.64 0.89 -7.18
CA ASN A 148 -4.07 0.32 -8.46
C ASN A 148 -3.95 -1.21 -8.43
N GLY A 149 -4.08 -1.85 -9.59
CA GLY A 149 -3.82 -3.28 -9.74
C GLY A 149 -2.33 -3.63 -9.54
N PRO A 150 -2.02 -4.87 -9.12
CA PRO A 150 -0.65 -5.26 -8.76
C PRO A 150 0.32 -5.29 -9.96
N ASN A 151 -0.20 -5.27 -11.18
CA ASN A 151 0.59 -5.30 -12.43
C ASN A 151 0.62 -3.93 -13.15
N TYR A 152 0.33 -2.85 -12.44
CA TYR A 152 0.40 -1.52 -13.01
C TYR A 152 1.84 -1.14 -13.39
N GLU A 153 2.06 -0.72 -14.62
CA GLU A 153 3.39 -0.45 -15.20
C GLU A 153 3.72 1.05 -15.31
N GLY A 154 2.84 1.90 -14.81
CA GLY A 154 2.99 3.35 -14.91
C GLY A 154 2.45 3.92 -16.22
N HIS A 155 2.43 5.27 -16.29
CA HIS A 155 1.99 6.02 -17.46
C HIS A 155 2.69 7.37 -17.49
N VAL A 156 3.33 7.70 -18.63
CA VAL A 156 4.08 8.97 -18.77
C VAL A 156 3.25 10.12 -19.32
N GLY A 157 1.99 9.87 -19.64
CA GLY A 157 1.14 10.82 -20.37
C GLY A 157 1.55 10.94 -21.85
N SER A 158 0.63 11.33 -22.68
CA SER A 158 0.87 11.76 -24.07
C SER A 158 0.93 13.29 -24.12
#